data_bbacd925463dab8a559f9be835785c95
#
_entry.id   bbacd925463dab8a559f9be835785c95
#
_cell.length_a   1.000
_cell.length_b   1.000
_cell.length_c   1.000
_cell.angle_alpha   90.00
_cell.angle_beta   90.00
_cell.angle_gamma   90.00
#
_symmetry.space_group_name_H-M   'P 1'
#
loop_
_entity.id
_entity.type
_entity.pdbx_description
1 polymer ?
#
loop_
_entity_poly.entity_id
_entity_poly.type
_entity_poly.pdbx_seq_one_letter_code
_entity_poly.pdbx_strand_id
1 'polypeptide(L)'
;SEETAIAIEEHIEQCQKCKETLQRMQQPSVQIVETNVAAAKEPFKRINKKRRYQVIIAILLTFTLTTISTLVVQNVGVVNDFFFPMAMGHAVITDDSEEWQRVSFSEDLINYQEYVIYDSLFWKKVIVNDANNESEVLLRVKDAKGNVIMDEILIPPGKNVKLEDLKRGEKYYLEIKASSGRFTINAV
;
A
#
# COMPACT_ATOMS: atom_id res chain seq x y z
N SER A 1 -70.24 -14.76 -1.66
CA SER A 1 -71.34 -15.42 -0.99
C SER A 1 -71.89 -16.51 -1.92
N GLU A 2 -72.53 -17.50 -1.35
CA GLU A 2 -73.11 -18.63 -2.11
C GLU A 2 -74.09 -18.17 -3.16
N GLU A 3 -74.86 -17.15 -2.89
CA GLU A 3 -75.85 -16.50 -3.78
C GLU A 3 -75.17 -15.90 -5.05
N THR A 4 -73.97 -15.32 -4.88
CA THR A 4 -73.25 -14.76 -6.03
C THR A 4 -72.68 -15.84 -6.95
N ALA A 5 -72.33 -17.01 -6.41
CA ALA A 5 -71.85 -18.14 -7.20
C ALA A 5 -72.95 -18.73 -8.07
N ILE A 6 -74.16 -18.90 -7.48
CA ILE A 6 -75.34 -19.40 -8.18
C ILE A 6 -75.74 -18.46 -9.30
N ALA A 7 -75.77 -17.12 -9.08
CA ALA A 7 -76.11 -16.14 -10.09
C ALA A 7 -75.07 -16.12 -11.25
N ILE A 8 -73.80 -16.36 -10.99
CA ILE A 8 -72.74 -16.46 -11.99
C ILE A 8 -72.88 -17.74 -12.83
N GLU A 9 -73.19 -18.85 -12.19
CA GLU A 9 -73.42 -20.14 -12.90
C GLU A 9 -74.65 -20.03 -13.85
N GLU A 10 -75.74 -19.48 -13.37
CA GLU A 10 -76.94 -19.24 -14.15
C GLU A 10 -76.69 -18.32 -15.35
N HIS A 11 -75.89 -17.25 -15.15
CA HIS A 11 -75.50 -16.35 -16.23
C HIS A 11 -74.60 -17.04 -17.27
N ILE A 12 -73.66 -17.90 -16.83
CA ILE A 12 -72.76 -18.67 -17.75
C ILE A 12 -73.54 -19.66 -18.59
N GLU A 13 -74.59 -20.27 -18.05
CA GLU A 13 -75.42 -21.16 -18.78
C GLU A 13 -76.22 -20.48 -19.90
N GLN A 14 -76.67 -19.24 -19.67
CA GLN A 14 -77.48 -18.45 -20.58
C GLN A 14 -76.67 -17.62 -21.61
N CYS A 15 -75.39 -17.30 -21.25
CA CYS A 15 -74.59 -16.45 -22.09
C CYS A 15 -73.47 -17.23 -22.82
N GLN A 16 -73.69 -17.45 -24.13
CA GLN A 16 -72.70 -18.16 -24.96
C GLN A 16 -71.30 -17.61 -24.93
N LYS A 17 -71.19 -16.26 -24.89
CA LYS A 17 -69.85 -15.56 -24.82
C LYS A 17 -69.11 -15.79 -23.53
N CYS A 18 -69.84 -15.84 -22.43
CA CYS A 18 -69.24 -16.08 -21.10
C CYS A 18 -68.81 -17.55 -20.99
N LYS A 19 -69.57 -18.48 -21.54
CA LYS A 19 -69.24 -19.89 -21.59
C LYS A 19 -67.95 -20.15 -22.42
N GLU A 20 -67.81 -19.51 -23.58
CA GLU A 20 -66.62 -19.61 -24.43
C GLU A 20 -65.37 -19.01 -23.72
N THR A 21 -65.55 -17.94 -22.98
CA THR A 21 -64.46 -17.31 -22.21
C THR A 21 -64.01 -18.21 -21.06
N LEU A 22 -64.94 -18.79 -20.32
CA LEU A 22 -64.65 -19.76 -19.27
C LEU A 22 -63.94 -20.99 -19.81
N GLN A 23 -64.38 -21.50 -20.93
CA GLN A 23 -63.80 -22.65 -21.60
C GLN A 23 -62.35 -22.36 -22.09
N ARG A 24 -62.05 -21.14 -22.53
CA ARG A 24 -60.70 -20.69 -22.86
C ARG A 24 -59.83 -20.60 -21.61
N MET A 25 -60.39 -20.13 -20.48
CA MET A 25 -59.64 -20.03 -19.23
C MET A 25 -59.35 -21.40 -18.60
N GLN A 26 -60.22 -22.37 -18.84
CA GLN A 26 -60.08 -23.75 -18.36
C GLN A 26 -59.19 -24.61 -19.28
N GLN A 27 -58.92 -24.19 -20.51
CA GLN A 27 -57.92 -24.87 -21.32
C GLN A 27 -56.55 -24.67 -20.69
N PRO A 28 -55.81 -25.73 -20.41
CA PRO A 28 -54.48 -25.63 -19.88
C PRO A 28 -53.60 -24.82 -20.85
N SER A 29 -53.40 -23.55 -20.54
CA SER A 29 -52.66 -22.60 -21.36
C SER A 29 -51.16 -22.77 -21.20
N VAL A 30 -50.66 -23.96 -21.19
CA VAL A 30 -49.25 -24.18 -21.37
C VAL A 30 -49.05 -25.55 -21.99
N GLN A 31 -48.97 -25.61 -23.28
CA GLN A 31 -47.95 -26.49 -23.80
C GLN A 31 -46.64 -25.94 -23.31
N ILE A 32 -46.12 -26.50 -22.20
CA ILE A 32 -44.72 -26.41 -21.89
C ILE A 32 -44.02 -27.03 -23.09
N VAL A 33 -43.67 -26.18 -24.06
CA VAL A 33 -42.64 -26.55 -25.00
C VAL A 33 -41.48 -26.92 -24.11
N GLU A 34 -41.16 -28.19 -23.98
CA GLU A 34 -39.90 -28.66 -23.42
C GLU A 34 -38.80 -28.05 -24.28
N THR A 35 -38.57 -26.74 -24.11
CA THR A 35 -37.40 -26.09 -24.61
C THR A 35 -36.27 -26.81 -23.93
N ASN A 36 -35.51 -27.52 -24.70
CA ASN A 36 -34.41 -28.38 -24.31
C ASN A 36 -33.50 -27.58 -23.35
N VAL A 37 -33.78 -27.69 -22.05
CA VAL A 37 -33.11 -26.93 -20.97
C VAL A 37 -31.60 -27.18 -21.04
N ALA A 38 -31.19 -28.29 -21.62
CA ALA A 38 -29.79 -28.60 -21.91
C ALA A 38 -29.21 -27.65 -22.97
N ALA A 39 -29.93 -27.30 -24.03
CA ALA A 39 -29.45 -26.37 -25.07
C ALA A 39 -29.36 -24.92 -24.57
N ALA A 40 -30.25 -24.52 -23.67
CA ALA A 40 -30.21 -23.17 -23.06
C ALA A 40 -29.06 -22.97 -22.06
N LYS A 41 -28.50 -24.04 -21.50
CA LYS A 41 -27.35 -23.97 -20.56
C LYS A 41 -25.99 -23.86 -21.26
N GLU A 42 -25.89 -24.21 -22.53
CA GLU A 42 -24.61 -24.17 -23.26
C GLU A 42 -23.98 -22.78 -23.41
N PRO A 43 -24.72 -21.71 -23.79
CA PRO A 43 -24.15 -20.39 -23.93
C PRO A 43 -23.62 -19.85 -22.58
N PHE A 44 -24.28 -20.16 -21.47
CA PHE A 44 -23.81 -19.74 -20.13
C PHE A 44 -22.53 -20.47 -19.69
N LYS A 45 -22.34 -21.73 -20.06
CA LYS A 45 -21.10 -22.47 -19.81
C LYS A 45 -19.93 -21.86 -20.59
N ARG A 46 -20.12 -21.45 -21.82
CA ARG A 46 -19.07 -20.78 -22.63
C ARG A 46 -18.71 -19.42 -22.07
N ILE A 47 -19.68 -18.60 -21.65
CA ILE A 47 -19.44 -17.29 -21.04
C ILE A 47 -18.68 -17.44 -19.72
N ASN A 48 -19.06 -18.38 -18.86
CA ASN A 48 -18.36 -18.64 -17.60
C ASN A 48 -16.93 -19.12 -17.82
N LYS A 49 -16.68 -19.96 -18.83
CA LYS A 49 -15.34 -20.43 -19.18
C LYS A 49 -14.46 -19.26 -19.66
N LYS A 50 -14.98 -18.41 -20.56
CA LYS A 50 -14.28 -17.21 -21.05
C LYS A 50 -13.96 -16.24 -19.92
N ARG A 51 -14.91 -15.97 -19.01
CA ARG A 51 -14.68 -15.12 -17.84
C ARG A 51 -13.62 -15.71 -16.91
N ARG A 52 -13.62 -17.00 -16.66
CA ARG A 52 -12.57 -17.65 -15.84
C ARG A 52 -11.19 -17.46 -16.45
N TYR A 53 -11.03 -17.65 -17.75
CA TYR A 53 -9.75 -17.40 -18.44
C TYR A 53 -9.35 -15.92 -18.35
N GLN A 54 -10.26 -14.99 -18.53
CA GLN A 54 -9.98 -13.55 -18.38
C GLN A 54 -9.50 -13.20 -16.96
N VAL A 55 -10.14 -13.75 -15.95
CA VAL A 55 -9.71 -13.55 -14.55
C VAL A 55 -8.34 -14.16 -14.29
N ILE A 56 -8.09 -15.38 -14.76
CA ILE A 56 -6.77 -16.03 -14.60
C ILE A 56 -5.67 -15.21 -15.29
N ILE A 57 -5.92 -14.76 -16.53
CA ILE A 57 -4.97 -13.93 -17.27
C ILE A 57 -4.73 -12.60 -16.54
N ALA A 58 -5.77 -11.95 -16.02
CA ALA A 58 -5.64 -10.72 -15.25
C ALA A 58 -4.80 -10.94 -14.00
N ILE A 59 -5.02 -12.02 -13.25
CA ILE A 59 -4.24 -12.37 -12.06
C ILE A 59 -2.77 -12.60 -12.44
N LEU A 60 -2.50 -13.37 -13.50
CA LEU A 60 -1.14 -13.64 -13.95
C LEU A 60 -0.44 -12.35 -14.38
N LEU A 61 -1.10 -11.48 -15.15
CA LEU A 61 -0.54 -10.20 -15.58
C LEU A 61 -0.24 -9.29 -14.36
N THR A 62 -1.17 -9.21 -13.41
CA THR A 62 -0.96 -8.43 -12.19
C THR A 62 0.21 -8.97 -11.39
N PHE A 63 0.28 -10.29 -11.21
CA PHE A 63 1.38 -10.93 -10.49
C PHE A 63 2.73 -10.68 -11.16
N THR A 64 2.83 -10.87 -12.48
CA THR A 64 4.09 -10.62 -13.22
C THR A 64 4.51 -9.16 -13.15
N LEU A 65 3.55 -8.21 -13.33
CA LEU A 65 3.84 -6.79 -13.24
C LEU A 65 4.33 -6.40 -11.83
N THR A 66 3.68 -6.91 -10.79
CA THR A 66 4.08 -6.66 -9.40
C THR A 66 5.48 -7.21 -9.13
N THR A 67 5.76 -8.43 -9.59
CA THR A 67 7.09 -9.06 -9.42
C THR A 67 8.18 -8.26 -10.11
N ILE A 68 7.94 -7.85 -11.38
CA ILE A 68 8.90 -7.03 -12.14
C ILE A 68 9.12 -5.69 -11.44
N SER A 69 8.05 -5.01 -11.00
CA SER A 69 8.15 -3.74 -10.28
C SER A 69 8.98 -3.88 -9.00
N THR A 70 8.75 -4.95 -8.24
CA THR A 70 9.53 -5.21 -7.02
C THR A 70 11.00 -5.44 -7.33
N LEU A 71 11.30 -6.22 -8.37
CA LEU A 71 12.69 -6.46 -8.78
C LEU A 71 13.38 -5.17 -9.26
N VAL A 72 12.68 -4.31 -9.99
CA VAL A 72 13.21 -3.02 -10.43
C VAL A 72 13.52 -2.13 -9.22
N VAL A 73 12.61 -2.01 -8.27
CA VAL A 73 12.82 -1.21 -7.06
C VAL A 73 14.01 -1.72 -6.24
N GLN A 74 14.21 -3.04 -6.16
CA GLN A 74 15.29 -3.62 -5.35
C GLN A 74 16.67 -3.61 -6.04
N ASN A 75 16.71 -3.71 -7.37
CA ASN A 75 17.97 -3.92 -8.09
C ASN A 75 18.45 -2.71 -8.90
N VAL A 76 17.60 -1.72 -9.13
CA VAL A 76 17.98 -0.49 -9.81
C VAL A 76 18.28 0.59 -8.77
N GLY A 77 19.56 0.88 -8.54
CA GLY A 77 20.03 1.79 -7.47
C GLY A 77 19.25 3.10 -7.42
N VAL A 78 19.14 3.81 -8.54
CA VAL A 78 18.41 5.10 -8.61
C VAL A 78 16.93 4.96 -8.17
N VAL A 79 16.29 3.85 -8.51
CA VAL A 79 14.89 3.59 -8.10
C VAL A 79 14.82 3.20 -6.63
N ASN A 80 15.77 2.40 -6.18
CA ASN A 80 15.88 2.04 -4.76
C ASN A 80 16.06 3.29 -3.88
N ASP A 81 17.02 4.16 -4.23
CA ASP A 81 17.32 5.38 -3.49
C ASP A 81 16.15 6.38 -3.48
N PHE A 82 15.35 6.36 -4.54
CA PHE A 82 14.12 7.17 -4.57
C PHE A 82 13.07 6.69 -3.57
N PHE A 83 12.84 5.35 -3.48
CA PHE A 83 11.84 4.78 -2.58
C PHE A 83 12.35 4.55 -1.15
N PHE A 84 13.66 4.33 -0.99
CA PHE A 84 14.30 4.07 0.29
C PHE A 84 15.52 4.98 0.47
N PRO A 85 15.31 6.29 0.50
CA PRO A 85 16.41 7.23 0.66
C PRO A 85 17.13 6.99 1.98
N MET A 86 18.44 6.90 1.92
CA MET A 86 19.30 6.72 3.07
C MET A 86 20.61 7.47 2.85
N ALA A 87 21.05 8.21 3.86
CA ALA A 87 22.37 8.81 3.89
C ALA A 87 23.19 8.17 5.03
N MET A 88 24.35 7.63 4.67
CA MET A 88 25.29 7.06 5.62
C MET A 88 26.26 8.15 6.08
N GLY A 89 26.27 8.42 7.37
CA GLY A 89 27.15 9.38 7.99
C GLY A 89 28.23 8.72 8.83
N HIS A 90 29.37 9.34 8.89
CA HIS A 90 30.51 8.91 9.69
C HIS A 90 31.00 10.02 10.59
N ALA A 91 31.39 9.65 11.79
CA ALA A 91 32.11 10.52 12.70
C ALA A 91 33.26 9.77 13.37
N VAL A 92 34.35 10.47 13.64
CA VAL A 92 35.51 9.93 14.33
C VAL A 92 35.71 10.75 15.59
N ILE A 93 35.64 10.09 16.74
CA ILE A 93 35.88 10.71 18.05
C ILE A 93 37.25 10.23 18.53
N THR A 94 38.21 11.14 18.64
CA THR A 94 39.59 10.79 18.87
C THR A 94 39.96 10.68 20.36
N ASP A 95 39.19 11.35 21.18
CA ASP A 95 39.35 11.34 22.63
C ASP A 95 37.98 11.35 23.33
N ASP A 96 37.94 11.04 24.60
CA ASP A 96 36.73 11.09 25.40
C ASP A 96 36.36 12.54 25.79
N SER A 97 36.70 13.49 24.90
CA SER A 97 36.33 14.90 25.09
C SER A 97 34.82 15.05 25.09
N GLU A 98 34.32 15.93 25.89
CA GLU A 98 32.89 16.25 25.94
C GLU A 98 32.44 17.09 24.74
N GLU A 99 33.22 17.16 23.68
CA GLU A 99 32.94 17.96 22.51
C GLU A 99 32.01 17.24 21.51
N TRP A 100 31.13 18.02 20.94
CA TRP A 100 30.23 17.53 19.88
C TRP A 100 30.97 17.41 18.56
N GLN A 101 31.00 16.20 18.00
CA GLN A 101 31.61 15.92 16.71
C GLN A 101 30.52 15.89 15.59
N ARG A 102 30.79 16.60 14.51
CA ARG A 102 29.88 16.67 13.38
C ARG A 102 29.92 15.38 12.57
N VAL A 103 28.75 14.92 12.17
CA VAL A 103 28.61 13.75 11.30
C VAL A 103 28.77 14.18 9.85
N SER A 104 29.68 13.53 9.13
CA SER A 104 29.89 13.73 7.69
C SER A 104 29.18 12.66 6.91
N PHE A 105 28.28 13.04 6.05
CA PHE A 105 27.50 12.15 5.18
C PHE A 105 28.21 11.98 3.84
N SER A 106 28.21 10.76 3.31
CA SER A 106 28.76 10.44 2.01
C SER A 106 27.62 10.00 1.08
N GLU A 107 27.45 10.69 -0.05
CA GLU A 107 26.62 10.22 -1.14
C GLU A 107 27.44 9.31 -2.09
N ASP A 108 28.76 9.59 -2.19
CA ASP A 108 29.74 8.82 -2.96
C ASP A 108 31.09 8.84 -2.23
N LEU A 109 32.02 7.95 -2.60
CA LEU A 109 33.37 7.86 -2.02
C LEU A 109 34.22 9.14 -2.07
N ILE A 110 33.75 10.19 -2.74
CA ILE A 110 34.50 11.42 -3.02
C ILE A 110 33.78 12.66 -2.46
N ASN A 111 32.48 12.63 -2.34
CA ASN A 111 31.69 13.80 -1.92
C ASN A 111 31.17 13.64 -0.50
N TYR A 112 31.82 14.28 0.45
CA TYR A 112 31.36 14.36 1.83
C TYR A 112 30.61 15.68 2.03
N GLN A 113 29.41 15.58 2.58
CA GLN A 113 28.64 16.73 3.01
C GLN A 113 28.37 16.65 4.52
N GLU A 114 28.40 17.78 5.21
CA GLU A 114 28.21 17.84 6.66
C GLU A 114 26.74 17.98 7.06
N TYR A 115 25.83 17.83 6.12
CA TYR A 115 24.39 18.03 6.35
C TYR A 115 23.58 16.95 5.65
N VAL A 116 22.36 16.76 6.12
CA VAL A 116 21.35 15.94 5.44
C VAL A 116 20.17 16.83 5.03
N ILE A 117 19.57 16.50 3.86
CA ILE A 117 18.36 17.15 3.38
C ILE A 117 17.29 16.09 3.22
N TYR A 118 16.15 16.28 3.87
CA TYR A 118 14.97 15.42 3.71
C TYR A 118 14.06 15.99 2.61
N ASP A 119 14.38 15.74 1.36
CA ASP A 119 13.71 16.32 0.18
C ASP A 119 12.65 15.42 -0.44
N SER A 120 12.72 14.12 -0.20
CA SER A 120 11.79 13.12 -0.70
C SER A 120 10.61 12.89 0.26
N LEU A 121 9.48 12.42 -0.29
CA LEU A 121 8.31 11.98 0.49
C LEU A 121 8.56 10.66 1.24
N PHE A 122 9.55 9.90 0.81
CA PHE A 122 9.85 8.56 1.34
C PHE A 122 10.87 8.56 2.48
N TRP A 123 11.50 9.70 2.77
CA TRP A 123 12.33 9.86 3.94
C TRP A 123 11.52 9.67 5.23
N LYS A 124 11.94 8.75 6.08
CA LYS A 124 11.28 8.47 7.36
C LYS A 124 11.65 9.47 8.45
N LYS A 125 12.69 10.28 8.22
CA LYS A 125 13.28 11.21 9.20
C LYS A 125 13.69 10.49 10.49
N VAL A 126 14.41 9.41 10.32
CA VAL A 126 14.88 8.57 11.41
C VAL A 126 16.39 8.54 11.38
N ILE A 127 17.02 8.70 12.55
CA ILE A 127 18.45 8.49 12.72
C ILE A 127 18.68 7.16 13.43
N VAL A 128 19.56 6.37 12.87
CA VAL A 128 19.93 5.04 13.38
C VAL A 128 21.39 5.06 13.79
N ASN A 129 21.66 4.70 15.02
CA ASN A 129 23.01 4.34 15.47
C ASN A 129 23.28 2.92 14.96
N ASP A 130 24.30 2.74 14.10
CA ASP A 130 24.57 1.44 13.50
C ASP A 130 24.80 0.36 14.57
N ALA A 131 24.33 -0.85 14.30
CA ALA A 131 24.44 -1.96 15.25
C ALA A 131 25.90 -2.41 15.50
N ASN A 132 26.81 -2.08 14.58
CA ASN A 132 28.24 -2.39 14.70
C ASN A 132 29.03 -1.31 15.45
N ASN A 133 28.38 -0.21 15.84
CA ASN A 133 29.03 0.77 16.71
C ASN A 133 29.21 0.19 18.12
N GLU A 134 30.36 0.50 18.73
CA GLU A 134 30.76 -0.09 20.01
C GLU A 134 29.99 0.48 21.20
N SER A 135 29.45 1.70 21.07
CA SER A 135 28.75 2.37 22.16
C SER A 135 27.53 3.18 21.71
N GLU A 136 26.77 3.61 22.68
CA GLU A 136 25.69 4.57 22.49
C GLU A 136 26.22 5.95 22.10
N VAL A 137 25.40 6.71 21.38
CA VAL A 137 25.69 8.08 21.00
C VAL A 137 24.64 9.03 21.57
N LEU A 138 25.06 10.20 22.01
CA LEU A 138 24.17 11.34 22.18
C LEU A 138 24.08 12.09 20.87
N LEU A 139 22.86 12.32 20.37
CA LEU A 139 22.59 13.03 19.14
C LEU A 139 22.12 14.46 19.43
N ARG A 140 22.65 15.41 18.66
CA ARG A 140 22.15 16.78 18.53
C ARG A 140 21.87 17.11 17.08
N VAL A 141 20.76 17.80 16.82
CA VAL A 141 20.37 18.24 15.48
C VAL A 141 20.28 19.76 15.46
N LYS A 142 20.94 20.36 14.47
CA LYS A 142 20.94 21.82 14.24
C LYS A 142 20.35 22.17 12.88
N ASP A 143 19.70 23.30 12.77
CA ASP A 143 19.28 23.88 11.50
C ASP A 143 20.44 24.58 10.77
N ALA A 144 20.16 25.09 9.55
CA ALA A 144 21.15 25.84 8.75
C ALA A 144 21.61 27.17 9.38
N LYS A 145 20.90 27.66 10.41
CA LYS A 145 21.26 28.86 11.15
C LYS A 145 22.07 28.54 12.41
N GLY A 146 22.29 27.27 12.71
CA GLY A 146 22.96 26.79 13.90
C GLY A 146 22.07 26.67 15.13
N ASN A 147 20.77 26.87 15.01
CA ASN A 147 19.86 26.67 16.13
C ASN A 147 19.72 25.18 16.42
N VAL A 148 19.79 24.82 17.68
CA VAL A 148 19.56 23.46 18.14
C VAL A 148 18.05 23.19 18.08
N ILE A 149 17.65 22.15 17.30
CA ILE A 149 16.26 21.70 17.17
C ILE A 149 15.97 20.55 18.12
N MET A 150 16.92 19.63 18.22
CA MET A 150 16.87 18.47 19.13
C MET A 150 18.23 18.32 19.79
N ASP A 151 18.23 18.00 21.08
CA ASP A 151 19.48 17.95 21.88
C ASP A 151 19.47 16.72 22.80
N GLU A 152 20.69 16.20 23.02
CA GLU A 152 21.01 15.15 24.00
C GLU A 152 20.12 13.89 23.91
N ILE A 153 19.82 13.45 22.68
CA ILE A 153 19.04 12.23 22.47
C ILE A 153 19.98 11.03 22.51
N LEU A 154 19.81 10.16 23.49
CA LEU A 154 20.59 8.93 23.61
C LEU A 154 20.10 7.87 22.64
N ILE A 155 21.00 7.34 21.81
CA ILE A 155 20.71 6.27 20.84
C ILE A 155 21.70 5.12 21.05
N PRO A 156 21.26 4.00 21.65
CA PRO A 156 22.07 2.79 21.75
C PRO A 156 22.38 2.16 20.38
N PRO A 157 23.44 1.34 20.24
CA PRO A 157 23.72 0.60 19.01
C PRO A 157 22.52 -0.22 18.52
N GLY A 158 22.25 -0.16 17.21
CA GLY A 158 21.11 -0.81 16.57
C GLY A 158 19.74 -0.18 16.88
N LYS A 159 19.71 0.92 17.62
CA LYS A 159 18.46 1.66 17.91
C LYS A 159 18.36 2.91 17.04
N ASN A 160 17.16 3.45 17.02
CA ASN A 160 16.86 4.63 16.21
C ASN A 160 16.03 5.65 16.98
N VAL A 161 16.05 6.87 16.48
CA VAL A 161 15.21 7.98 16.96
C VAL A 161 14.55 8.64 15.75
N LYS A 162 13.29 8.98 15.89
CA LYS A 162 12.56 9.77 14.89
C LYS A 162 12.81 11.25 15.14
N LEU A 163 13.18 11.97 14.08
CA LEU A 163 13.36 13.41 14.14
C LEU A 163 12.00 14.09 13.89
N GLU A 164 11.58 14.87 14.87
CA GLU A 164 10.35 15.65 14.78
C GLU A 164 10.67 17.08 14.31
N ASP A 165 9.66 17.81 13.84
CA ASP A 165 9.71 19.22 13.42
C ASP A 165 10.69 19.56 12.29
N LEU A 166 11.18 18.58 11.53
CA LEU A 166 12.03 18.83 10.37
C LEU A 166 11.19 19.24 9.16
N LYS A 167 11.56 20.37 8.54
CA LYS A 167 10.95 20.84 7.30
C LYS A 167 11.60 20.20 6.09
N ARG A 168 10.79 19.93 5.08
CA ARG A 168 11.25 19.33 3.83
C ARG A 168 12.15 20.30 3.06
N GLY A 169 13.27 19.80 2.55
CA GLY A 169 14.20 20.55 1.69
C GLY A 169 15.13 21.49 2.45
N GLU A 170 15.08 21.53 3.78
CA GLU A 170 16.04 22.28 4.59
C GLU A 170 17.25 21.45 4.96
N LYS A 171 18.38 22.12 5.22
CA LYS A 171 19.63 21.48 5.64
C LYS A 171 19.66 21.31 7.15
N TYR A 172 20.03 20.10 7.58
CA TYR A 172 20.19 19.77 8.98
C TYR A 172 21.59 19.20 9.23
N TYR A 173 22.22 19.68 10.28
CA TYR A 173 23.54 19.26 10.73
C TYR A 173 23.34 18.33 11.93
N LEU A 174 23.96 17.16 11.87
CA LEU A 174 23.93 16.19 12.95
C LEU A 174 25.28 16.23 13.65
N GLU A 175 25.22 16.32 14.96
CA GLU A 175 26.39 16.25 15.84
C GLU A 175 26.18 15.09 16.80
N ILE A 176 27.25 14.36 17.09
CA ILE A 176 27.22 13.28 18.07
C ILE A 176 28.29 13.49 19.13
N LYS A 177 28.00 12.93 20.30
CA LYS A 177 28.95 12.80 21.40
C LYS A 177 28.91 11.34 21.87
N ALA A 178 30.06 10.71 21.99
CA ALA A 178 30.22 9.34 22.44
C ALA A 178 31.62 9.12 22.99
N SER A 179 31.94 7.92 23.45
CA SER A 179 33.31 7.50 23.74
C SER A 179 34.20 7.56 22.50
N SER A 180 35.52 7.50 22.66
CA SER A 180 36.46 7.47 21.53
C SER A 180 36.14 6.28 20.59
N GLY A 181 36.21 6.50 19.27
CA GLY A 181 35.92 5.49 18.29
C GLY A 181 35.44 6.03 16.94
N ARG A 182 35.07 5.11 16.07
CA ARG A 182 34.45 5.42 14.77
C ARG A 182 32.97 5.07 14.84
N PHE A 183 32.14 5.99 14.43
CA PHE A 183 30.69 5.85 14.47
C PHE A 183 30.11 5.96 13.07
N THR A 184 29.20 5.05 12.76
CA THR A 184 28.36 5.10 11.58
C THR A 184 26.94 5.47 12.01
N ILE A 185 26.42 6.54 11.41
CA ILE A 185 25.07 7.07 11.69
C ILE A 185 24.28 7.09 10.40
N ASN A 186 23.19 6.38 10.35
CA ASN A 186 22.37 6.29 9.16
C ASN A 186 21.13 7.21 9.30
N ALA A 187 20.95 8.12 8.34
CA ALA A 187 19.73 8.90 8.18
C ALA A 187 18.81 8.22 7.16
N VAL A 188 17.58 7.89 7.56
CA VAL A 188 16.62 7.09 6.78
C VAL A 188 15.30 7.85 6.57
#